data_b039b12d59bd030962d037ffc8851e42
#
_entry.id   b039b12d59bd030962d037ffc8851e42
#
_cell.length_a   1.000
_cell.length_b   1.000
_cell.length_c   1.000
_cell.angle_alpha   90.00
_cell.angle_beta   90.00
_cell.angle_gamma   90.00
#
_symmetry.space_group_name_H-M   'P 1'
#
loop_
_entity.id
_entity.type
_entity.pdbx_description
1 polymer ?
#
loop_
_entity_poly.entity_id
_entity_poly.type
_entity_poly.pdbx_seq_one_letter_code
_entity_poly.pdbx_strand_id
1 'polypeptide(L)'
;MRLIFITLALLLAGCGGEEYQDLRDFVKNSGVDMRGKIEPPPEVKPYEFFAYTNDTNLPDPFKPRKPEKRSGGGINQPDLDRPKEALEEFPLENMKMVGYLYRNKVGYAVIRATDGKLHRVKAGNYMGLNFGLIKEVTDTGITIKEMVQDSAGDWTERVSNLQLLE
;
A
#
# COMPACT_ATOMS: atom_id res chain seq x y z
N MET A 1 -73.20 -63.01 30.95
CA MET A 1 -73.03 -61.56 30.72
C MET A 1 -71.85 -60.94 31.52
N ARG A 2 -71.66 -61.20 32.77
CA ARG A 2 -70.57 -60.67 33.60
C ARG A 2 -69.16 -61.07 33.13
N LEU A 3 -68.95 -62.31 32.66
CA LEU A 3 -67.64 -62.77 32.17
C LEU A 3 -67.21 -62.09 30.87
N ILE A 4 -68.15 -61.80 29.98
CA ILE A 4 -67.87 -61.10 28.71
C ILE A 4 -67.43 -59.66 28.95
N PHE A 5 -67.94 -58.99 29.96
CA PHE A 5 -67.54 -57.64 30.34
C PHE A 5 -66.13 -57.58 30.92
N ILE A 6 -65.76 -58.64 31.67
CA ILE A 6 -64.41 -58.72 32.25
C ILE A 6 -63.34 -58.99 31.17
N THR A 7 -63.64 -59.84 30.19
CA THR A 7 -62.73 -60.11 29.06
C THR A 7 -62.61 -58.91 28.14
N LEU A 8 -63.67 -58.17 27.92
CA LEU A 8 -63.62 -56.93 27.11
C LEU A 8 -62.87 -55.81 27.82
N ALA A 9 -62.96 -55.68 29.15
CA ALA A 9 -62.16 -54.71 29.94
C ALA A 9 -60.68 -55.03 29.97
N LEU A 10 -60.30 -56.34 29.93
CA LEU A 10 -58.87 -56.73 29.88
C LEU A 10 -58.22 -56.43 28.52
N LEU A 11 -58.97 -56.44 27.42
CA LEU A 11 -58.48 -56.15 26.09
C LEU A 11 -58.25 -54.67 25.86
N LEU A 12 -58.85 -53.77 26.63
CA LEU A 12 -58.66 -52.30 26.53
C LEU A 12 -57.47 -51.78 27.37
N ALA A 13 -56.94 -52.60 28.28
CA ALA A 13 -55.77 -52.18 29.10
C ALA A 13 -54.38 -52.31 28.38
N GLY A 14 -54.39 -52.88 27.17
CA GLY A 14 -53.11 -53.18 26.46
C GLY A 14 -52.51 -52.04 25.60
N CYS A 15 -53.14 -50.89 25.48
CA CYS A 15 -52.67 -49.80 24.63
C CYS A 15 -52.09 -48.64 25.42
N GLY A 16 -51.17 -48.89 26.34
CA GLY A 16 -50.44 -47.83 27.12
C GLY A 16 -48.97 -47.88 26.95
N GLY A 17 -48.45 -48.38 25.83
CA GLY A 17 -47.04 -48.21 25.51
C GLY A 17 -46.81 -46.82 25.00
N GLU A 18 -45.99 -46.00 25.69
CA GLU A 18 -45.56 -44.75 25.18
C GLU A 18 -44.73 -44.98 23.88
N GLU A 19 -45.40 -44.67 22.79
CA GLU A 19 -44.84 -44.79 21.45
C GLU A 19 -43.65 -43.85 21.37
N TYR A 20 -42.44 -44.37 20.98
CA TYR A 20 -41.20 -43.65 20.80
C TYR A 20 -40.47 -43.22 22.09
N GLN A 21 -40.49 -44.01 23.14
CA GLN A 21 -39.72 -43.77 24.36
C GLN A 21 -38.21 -43.76 24.09
N ASP A 22 -37.74 -44.63 23.20
CA ASP A 22 -36.36 -44.73 22.74
C ASP A 22 -35.89 -43.45 22.04
N LEU A 23 -36.74 -42.83 21.22
CA LEU A 23 -36.45 -41.57 20.56
C LEU A 23 -36.41 -40.38 21.53
N ARG A 24 -37.28 -40.36 22.52
CA ARG A 24 -37.27 -39.32 23.56
C ARG A 24 -36.03 -39.43 24.44
N ASP A 25 -35.63 -40.64 24.79
CA ASP A 25 -34.41 -40.88 25.54
C ASP A 25 -33.16 -40.55 24.71
N PHE A 26 -33.17 -40.86 23.42
CA PHE A 26 -32.08 -40.45 22.51
C PHE A 26 -31.97 -38.94 22.42
N VAL A 27 -33.07 -38.22 22.22
CA VAL A 27 -33.06 -36.73 22.15
C VAL A 27 -32.60 -36.11 23.48
N LYS A 28 -33.03 -36.70 24.61
CA LYS A 28 -32.64 -36.22 25.93
C LYS A 28 -31.18 -36.47 26.26
N ASN A 29 -30.62 -37.58 25.79
CA ASN A 29 -29.24 -37.96 26.06
C ASN A 29 -28.28 -37.40 25.03
N SER A 30 -28.68 -37.19 23.77
CA SER A 30 -27.82 -36.65 22.70
C SER A 30 -27.37 -35.20 22.94
N GLY A 31 -28.05 -34.47 23.81
CA GLY A 31 -27.67 -33.10 24.17
C GLY A 31 -26.72 -32.99 25.36
N VAL A 32 -26.49 -34.08 26.09
CA VAL A 32 -25.67 -34.05 27.33
C VAL A 32 -24.18 -34.04 27.02
N ASP A 33 -23.75 -34.79 26.01
CA ASP A 33 -22.37 -34.88 25.60
C ASP A 33 -21.92 -33.75 24.64
N MET A 34 -22.89 -33.01 24.06
CA MET A 34 -22.62 -31.90 23.16
C MET A 34 -22.37 -30.55 23.86
N ARG A 35 -22.50 -30.49 25.16
CA ARG A 35 -22.07 -29.32 25.93
C ARG A 35 -20.55 -29.31 25.97
N GLY A 36 -19.94 -28.78 24.90
CA GLY A 36 -18.52 -28.51 24.91
C GLY A 36 -18.15 -27.72 26.18
N LYS A 37 -17.08 -28.14 26.85
CA LYS A 37 -16.53 -27.41 27.97
C LYS A 37 -16.04 -26.07 27.44
N ILE A 38 -16.86 -25.04 27.62
CA ILE A 38 -16.46 -23.67 27.24
C ILE A 38 -15.33 -23.31 28.19
N GLU A 39 -14.12 -23.16 27.64
CA GLU A 39 -13.00 -22.64 28.41
C GLU A 39 -13.35 -21.24 28.92
N PRO A 40 -13.06 -20.94 30.18
CA PRO A 40 -13.28 -19.59 30.70
C PRO A 40 -12.51 -18.59 29.81
N PRO A 41 -13.09 -17.40 29.52
CA PRO A 41 -12.40 -16.38 28.76
C PRO A 41 -11.05 -16.07 29.43
N PRO A 42 -10.01 -15.80 28.64
CA PRO A 42 -8.70 -15.46 29.19
C PRO A 42 -8.81 -14.25 30.13
N GLU A 43 -8.05 -14.29 31.21
CA GLU A 43 -8.00 -13.18 32.16
C GLU A 43 -7.59 -11.90 31.42
N VAL A 44 -8.48 -10.95 31.36
CA VAL A 44 -8.20 -9.63 30.81
C VAL A 44 -7.31 -8.90 31.81
N LYS A 45 -6.04 -8.78 31.50
CA LYS A 45 -5.14 -7.92 32.30
C LYS A 45 -5.68 -6.50 32.22
N PRO A 46 -5.85 -5.82 33.37
CA PRO A 46 -6.29 -4.43 33.35
C PRO A 46 -5.31 -3.61 32.49
N TYR A 47 -5.87 -2.83 31.55
CA TYR A 47 -5.08 -1.93 30.72
C TYR A 47 -4.41 -0.89 31.64
N GLU A 48 -3.07 -0.93 31.69
CA GLU A 48 -2.32 0.12 32.34
C GLU A 48 -2.48 1.40 31.52
N PHE A 49 -3.11 2.39 32.10
CA PHE A 49 -3.35 3.66 31.45
C PHE A 49 -2.01 4.36 31.23
N PHE A 50 -1.56 4.43 30.00
CA PHE A 50 -0.37 5.19 29.66
C PHE A 50 -0.76 6.68 29.64
N ALA A 51 -0.42 7.40 30.70
CA ALA A 51 -0.58 8.84 30.70
C ALA A 51 0.43 9.46 29.72
N TYR A 52 -0.05 10.05 28.65
CA TYR A 52 0.79 10.85 27.78
C TYR A 52 1.20 12.13 28.53
N THR A 53 2.41 12.10 29.09
CA THR A 53 3.00 13.30 29.72
C THR A 53 3.74 14.08 28.62
N ASN A 54 3.22 15.25 28.30
CA ASN A 54 3.88 16.17 27.37
C ASN A 54 5.01 16.98 28.06
N ASP A 55 5.60 16.41 29.12
CA ASP A 55 6.61 17.08 29.95
C ASP A 55 7.99 17.14 29.33
N THR A 56 8.21 16.37 28.29
CA THR A 56 9.42 16.45 27.49
C THR A 56 9.13 17.26 26.24
N ASN A 57 9.92 18.27 26.00
CA ASN A 57 9.91 19.16 24.82
C ASN A 57 10.06 18.39 23.49
N LEU A 58 9.38 17.23 23.40
CA LEU A 58 9.36 16.42 22.19
C LEU A 58 8.50 17.11 21.13
N PRO A 59 9.01 17.21 19.93
CA PRO A 59 8.26 17.82 18.83
C PRO A 59 6.99 17.00 18.57
N ASP A 60 5.87 17.68 18.45
CA ASP A 60 4.57 17.10 18.10
C ASP A 60 4.68 16.36 16.76
N PRO A 61 4.42 15.04 16.69
CA PRO A 61 4.55 14.27 15.46
C PRO A 61 3.53 14.69 14.37
N PHE A 62 2.48 15.41 14.74
CA PHE A 62 1.45 15.87 13.80
C PHE A 62 1.65 17.33 13.34
N LYS A 63 2.58 18.05 13.94
CA LYS A 63 2.96 19.36 13.42
C LYS A 63 3.99 19.18 12.30
N PRO A 64 3.77 19.84 11.15
CA PRO A 64 4.78 19.84 10.10
C PRO A 64 6.09 20.36 10.70
N ARG A 65 7.12 19.54 10.69
CA ARG A 65 8.45 19.98 11.10
C ARG A 65 8.84 21.11 10.17
N LYS A 66 9.09 22.28 10.72
CA LYS A 66 9.77 23.33 9.93
C LYS A 66 11.06 22.69 9.43
N PRO A 67 11.28 22.59 8.13
CA PRO A 67 12.57 22.15 7.65
C PRO A 67 13.60 23.09 8.25
N GLU A 68 14.38 22.60 9.19
CA GLU A 68 15.58 23.32 9.59
C GLU A 68 16.36 23.52 8.29
N LYS A 69 16.54 24.77 7.88
CA LYS A 69 17.50 25.08 6.82
C LYS A 69 18.84 24.60 7.34
N ARG A 70 19.13 23.33 7.09
CA ARG A 70 20.49 22.85 7.22
C ARG A 70 21.26 23.66 6.21
N SER A 71 21.97 24.68 6.68
CA SER A 71 22.98 25.42 5.93
C SER A 71 24.23 24.54 5.73
N GLY A 72 23.98 23.28 5.38
CA GLY A 72 24.95 22.37 4.83
C GLY A 72 24.69 22.33 3.35
N GLY A 73 25.34 23.20 2.60
CA GLY A 73 25.51 23.04 1.17
C GLY A 73 26.17 21.68 0.96
N GLY A 74 25.36 20.60 0.86
CA GLY A 74 25.87 19.31 0.42
C GLY A 74 26.56 19.54 -0.92
N ILE A 75 27.70 18.90 -1.10
CA ILE A 75 28.55 18.99 -2.32
C ILE A 75 27.75 18.78 -3.61
N ASN A 76 26.51 18.26 -3.50
CA ASN A 76 25.63 17.88 -4.60
C ASN A 76 24.27 18.60 -4.59
N GLN A 77 24.10 19.72 -3.89
CA GLN A 77 22.83 20.43 -3.93
C GLN A 77 22.59 21.03 -5.32
N PRO A 78 21.44 20.77 -5.96
CA PRO A 78 21.10 21.39 -7.24
C PRO A 78 20.89 22.89 -7.05
N ASP A 79 21.16 23.65 -8.08
CA ASP A 79 20.86 25.08 -8.11
C ASP A 79 19.34 25.28 -8.20
N LEU A 80 18.74 25.70 -7.09
CA LEU A 80 17.30 25.92 -6.97
C LEU A 80 16.85 27.28 -7.51
N ASP A 81 17.79 28.22 -7.70
CA ASP A 81 17.51 29.60 -8.11
C ASP A 81 17.54 29.78 -9.64
N ARG A 82 17.96 28.75 -10.39
CA ARG A 82 17.95 28.81 -11.85
C ARG A 82 16.54 28.75 -12.43
N PRO A 83 16.29 29.41 -13.56
CA PRO A 83 15.01 29.25 -14.27
C PRO A 83 14.85 27.80 -14.74
N LYS A 84 13.65 27.25 -14.53
CA LYS A 84 13.31 25.88 -14.99
C LYS A 84 13.10 25.85 -16.48
N GLU A 85 13.55 24.78 -17.12
CA GLU A 85 13.26 24.46 -18.51
C GLU A 85 11.88 23.80 -18.64
N ALA A 86 11.27 23.89 -19.84
CA ALA A 86 9.91 23.39 -20.08
C ALA A 86 9.71 21.90 -19.78
N LEU A 87 10.74 21.07 -19.92
CA LEU A 87 10.66 19.65 -19.63
C LEU A 87 10.84 19.30 -18.15
N GLU A 88 11.15 20.24 -17.29
CA GLU A 88 11.22 20.04 -15.84
C GLU A 88 9.83 20.10 -15.16
N GLU A 89 8.78 20.42 -15.90
CA GLU A 89 7.40 20.37 -15.41
C GLU A 89 6.78 18.95 -15.47
N PHE A 90 7.42 18.04 -16.20
CA PHE A 90 6.90 16.70 -16.44
C PHE A 90 7.77 15.63 -15.77
N PRO A 91 7.17 14.57 -15.19
CA PRO A 91 7.93 13.44 -14.69
C PRO A 91 8.63 12.69 -15.82
N LEU A 92 9.85 12.24 -15.56
CA LEU A 92 10.70 11.58 -16.56
C LEU A 92 10.04 10.32 -17.15
N GLU A 93 9.31 9.57 -16.34
CA GLU A 93 8.61 8.33 -16.70
C GLU A 93 7.52 8.53 -17.76
N ASN A 94 6.98 9.74 -17.84
CA ASN A 94 5.89 10.07 -18.79
C ASN A 94 6.42 10.68 -20.09
N MET A 95 7.71 10.90 -20.19
CA MET A 95 8.35 11.41 -21.41
C MET A 95 8.90 10.27 -22.26
N LYS A 96 8.90 10.47 -23.57
CA LYS A 96 9.38 9.48 -24.53
C LYS A 96 10.33 10.13 -25.53
N MET A 97 11.49 9.51 -25.74
CA MET A 97 12.35 9.90 -26.86
C MET A 97 11.77 9.33 -28.15
N VAL A 98 11.44 10.19 -29.10
CA VAL A 98 10.80 9.83 -30.36
C VAL A 98 11.68 10.09 -31.57
N GLY A 99 12.86 10.62 -31.38
CA GLY A 99 13.79 10.86 -32.46
C GLY A 99 15.15 11.35 -32.01
N TYR A 100 16.11 11.22 -32.91
CA TYR A 100 17.47 11.70 -32.76
C TYR A 100 17.83 12.56 -33.97
N LEU A 101 18.52 13.67 -33.74
CA LEU A 101 18.98 14.59 -34.77
C LEU A 101 20.46 14.91 -34.53
N TYR A 102 21.24 14.85 -35.58
CA TYR A 102 22.64 15.23 -35.52
C TYR A 102 22.92 16.44 -36.39
N ARG A 103 23.40 17.52 -35.80
CA ARG A 103 23.73 18.76 -36.53
C ARG A 103 24.92 19.46 -35.91
N ASN A 104 25.85 19.92 -36.74
CA ASN A 104 27.02 20.68 -36.31
C ASN A 104 27.82 19.97 -35.19
N LYS A 105 28.02 18.66 -35.31
CA LYS A 105 28.72 17.83 -34.33
C LYS A 105 28.01 17.72 -32.94
N VAL A 106 26.75 18.11 -32.86
CA VAL A 106 25.94 18.03 -31.65
C VAL A 106 24.75 17.10 -31.88
N GLY A 107 24.59 16.14 -31.00
CA GLY A 107 23.38 15.26 -30.94
C GLY A 107 22.24 15.97 -30.22
N TYR A 108 21.06 15.87 -30.78
CA TYR A 108 19.82 16.35 -30.18
C TYR A 108 18.83 15.20 -30.07
N ALA A 109 18.18 15.07 -28.94
CA ALA A 109 17.03 14.19 -28.80
C ALA A 109 15.74 14.98 -29.00
N VAL A 110 14.74 14.32 -29.61
CA VAL A 110 13.38 14.83 -29.70
C VAL A 110 12.55 14.07 -28.65
N ILE A 111 12.07 14.82 -27.67
CA ILE A 111 11.30 14.30 -26.55
C ILE A 111 9.84 14.68 -26.73
N ARG A 112 8.96 13.71 -26.63
CA ARG A 112 7.52 13.93 -26.53
C ARG A 112 7.13 13.98 -25.07
N ALA A 113 6.64 15.13 -24.62
CA ALA A 113 6.12 15.33 -23.28
C ALA A 113 4.67 14.82 -23.13
N THR A 114 4.15 14.79 -21.92
CA THR A 114 2.79 14.32 -21.61
C THR A 114 1.70 15.18 -22.27
N ASP A 115 2.00 16.45 -22.53
CA ASP A 115 1.10 17.38 -23.25
C ASP A 115 1.06 17.15 -24.76
N GLY A 116 1.79 16.14 -25.27
CA GLY A 116 1.90 15.78 -26.66
C GLY A 116 2.85 16.65 -27.48
N LYS A 117 3.43 17.69 -26.90
CA LYS A 117 4.38 18.56 -27.59
C LYS A 117 5.75 17.88 -27.74
N LEU A 118 6.44 18.27 -28.82
CA LEU A 118 7.79 17.82 -29.11
C LEU A 118 8.80 18.88 -28.70
N HIS A 119 9.75 18.47 -27.90
CA HIS A 119 10.85 19.32 -27.42
C HIS A 119 12.17 18.78 -27.94
N ARG A 120 13.02 19.66 -28.42
CA ARG A 120 14.38 19.33 -28.85
C ARG A 120 15.34 19.64 -27.72
N VAL A 121 16.08 18.66 -27.23
CA VAL A 121 17.05 18.78 -26.15
C VAL A 121 18.43 18.28 -26.58
N LYS A 122 19.46 18.74 -25.88
CA LYS A 122 20.86 18.33 -26.06
C LYS A 122 21.52 18.09 -24.72
N ALA A 123 22.75 17.60 -24.72
CA ALA A 123 23.57 17.54 -23.49
C ALA A 123 23.68 18.92 -22.86
N GLY A 124 23.51 19.00 -21.54
CA GLY A 124 23.46 20.22 -20.76
C GLY A 124 22.08 20.81 -20.52
N ASN A 125 21.02 20.37 -21.21
CA ASN A 125 19.64 20.73 -20.87
C ASN A 125 19.12 19.95 -19.67
N TYR A 126 18.06 20.46 -19.06
CA TYR A 126 17.40 19.84 -17.92
C TYR A 126 16.05 19.28 -18.30
N MET A 127 15.68 18.16 -17.67
CA MET A 127 14.38 17.52 -17.83
C MET A 127 14.01 16.67 -16.61
N GLY A 128 12.71 16.48 -16.39
CA GLY A 128 12.20 15.71 -15.24
C GLY A 128 12.10 16.56 -13.97
N LEU A 129 11.25 16.10 -13.04
CA LEU A 129 10.95 16.82 -11.78
C LEU A 129 12.15 16.86 -10.82
N ASN A 130 13.11 15.95 -10.99
CA ASN A 130 14.25 15.73 -10.11
C ASN A 130 15.53 16.38 -10.60
N PHE A 131 15.46 17.58 -11.17
CA PHE A 131 16.63 18.32 -11.68
C PHE A 131 17.52 17.49 -12.63
N GLY A 132 16.91 16.68 -13.49
CA GLY A 132 17.60 15.76 -14.38
C GLY A 132 18.43 16.48 -15.43
N LEU A 133 19.75 16.47 -15.27
CA LEU A 133 20.70 17.02 -16.24
C LEU A 133 21.03 15.99 -17.31
N ILE A 134 20.79 16.31 -18.57
CA ILE A 134 21.19 15.48 -19.71
C ILE A 134 22.71 15.46 -19.83
N LYS A 135 23.33 14.31 -19.63
CA LYS A 135 24.76 14.12 -19.75
C LYS A 135 25.18 13.81 -21.17
N GLU A 136 24.46 12.93 -21.80
CA GLU A 136 24.79 12.42 -23.12
C GLU A 136 23.51 12.15 -23.95
N VAL A 137 23.61 12.39 -25.23
CA VAL A 137 22.56 12.10 -26.22
C VAL A 137 23.16 11.21 -27.29
N THR A 138 22.62 10.01 -27.44
CA THR A 138 22.98 9.03 -28.43
C THR A 138 21.83 8.78 -29.42
N ASP A 139 22.05 8.04 -30.48
CA ASP A 139 21.02 7.61 -31.42
C ASP A 139 20.03 6.62 -30.81
N THR A 140 20.41 5.90 -29.76
CA THR A 140 19.59 4.89 -29.07
C THR A 140 18.91 5.43 -27.81
N GLY A 141 19.38 6.55 -27.26
CA GLY A 141 18.83 7.09 -26.01
C GLY A 141 19.57 8.28 -25.44
N ILE A 142 19.13 8.71 -24.28
CA ILE A 142 19.76 9.78 -23.50
C ILE A 142 20.07 9.28 -22.09
N THR A 143 21.22 9.72 -21.58
CA THR A 143 21.65 9.51 -20.20
C THR A 143 21.40 10.76 -19.40
N ILE A 144 20.67 10.64 -18.30
CA ILE A 144 20.24 11.74 -17.45
C ILE A 144 20.74 11.51 -16.05
N LYS A 145 21.29 12.56 -15.43
CA LYS A 145 21.69 12.58 -14.05
C LYS A 145 20.66 13.35 -13.25
N GLU A 146 19.90 12.65 -12.43
CA GLU A 146 18.89 13.22 -11.54
C GLU A 146 19.44 13.46 -10.15
N MET A 147 18.91 14.48 -9.49
CA MET A 147 19.18 14.77 -8.09
C MET A 147 17.95 14.46 -7.27
N VAL A 148 18.03 13.47 -6.39
CA VAL A 148 16.92 13.02 -5.56
C VAL A 148 17.26 13.27 -4.10
N GLN A 149 16.32 13.82 -3.36
CA GLN A 149 16.48 14.01 -1.92
C GLN A 149 16.07 12.74 -1.19
N ASP A 150 16.94 12.22 -0.33
CA ASP A 150 16.63 11.06 0.49
C ASP A 150 15.76 11.43 1.71
N SER A 151 15.39 10.43 2.49
CA SER A 151 14.55 10.61 3.69
C SER A 151 15.24 11.42 4.80
N ALA A 152 16.57 11.52 4.78
CA ALA A 152 17.35 12.34 5.71
C ALA A 152 17.46 13.80 5.25
N GLY A 153 17.05 14.09 4.01
CA GLY A 153 17.13 15.41 3.40
C GLY A 153 18.45 15.65 2.65
N ASP A 154 19.26 14.63 2.46
CA ASP A 154 20.51 14.73 1.70
C ASP A 154 20.27 14.48 0.21
N TRP A 155 21.01 15.21 -0.64
CA TRP A 155 20.91 15.09 -2.09
C TRP A 155 21.81 13.97 -2.61
N THR A 156 21.19 13.03 -3.32
CA THR A 156 21.87 11.90 -3.95
C THR A 156 21.71 11.94 -5.46
N GLU A 157 22.75 11.52 -6.18
CA GLU A 157 22.73 11.42 -7.63
C GLU A 157 22.17 10.07 -8.07
N ARG A 158 21.26 10.10 -9.04
CA ARG A 158 20.74 8.91 -9.70
C ARG A 158 20.91 9.04 -11.20
N VAL A 159 21.41 8.01 -11.85
CA VAL A 159 21.50 7.95 -13.31
C VAL A 159 20.28 7.25 -13.87
N SER A 160 19.57 7.91 -14.76
CA SER A 160 18.41 7.39 -15.47
C SER A 160 18.67 7.44 -16.98
N ASN A 161 18.14 6.44 -17.69
CA ASN A 161 18.27 6.36 -19.15
C ASN A 161 16.88 6.37 -19.79
N LEU A 162 16.70 7.16 -20.83
CA LEU A 162 15.52 7.20 -21.66
C LEU A 162 15.86 6.70 -23.06
N GLN A 163 15.30 5.57 -23.45
CA GLN A 163 15.58 4.94 -24.73
C GLN A 163 14.70 5.52 -25.84
N LEU A 164 15.21 5.49 -27.07
CA LEU A 164 14.44 5.82 -28.26
C LEU A 164 13.30 4.82 -28.42
N LEU A 165 12.10 5.33 -28.62
CA LEU A 165 10.92 4.50 -28.91
C LEU A 165 10.99 4.07 -30.38
N GLU A 166 11.09 2.75 -30.61
CA GLU A 166 10.96 2.15 -31.94
C GLU A 166 9.49 2.09 -32.41
#